data_1a600c71493284b87c81ba1577e7630c
#
_entry.id   1a600c71493284b87c81ba1577e7630c
#
_cell.length_a   1.000
_cell.length_b   1.000
_cell.length_c   1.000
_cell.angle_alpha   90.00
_cell.angle_beta   90.00
_cell.angle_gamma   90.00
#
_symmetry.space_group_name_H-M   'P 1'
#
loop_
_entity.id
_entity.type
_entity.pdbx_description
1 polymer ?
#
loop_
_entity_poly.entity_id
_entity_poly.type
_entity_poly.pdbx_seq_one_letter_code
_entity_poly.pdbx_strand_id
1 'polypeptide(L)'
;IEQVRNTEYRWDVAEVSLQEYEDSKKKHIAMYEDMYKQFEAYPTGIMKGWLTNKNWVISTPIETHIASEDRAIRQLDKVRKEHCGEYGPYLSAVERDRMMTIATGVQAMAECAYGRVDEALWYINRIVDTFGRTLPGSINEMMPDYGCPVQAWTIYGIATPLIRYIYGIQPEAYKKTLTLSPNLPSDWDFIEMKDLP
;
A
#
# COMPACT_ATOMS: atom_id res chain seq x y z
N ILE A 1 5.22 15.64 -29.66
CA ILE A 1 6.33 15.79 -28.67
C ILE A 1 6.13 17.08 -27.89
N GLU A 2 5.93 18.21 -28.57
CA GLU A 2 5.73 19.54 -27.93
C GLU A 2 4.38 19.62 -27.17
N GLN A 3 3.34 18.94 -27.64
CA GLN A 3 2.04 18.86 -27.00
C GLN A 3 2.08 17.95 -25.75
N VAL A 4 2.88 16.90 -25.76
CA VAL A 4 3.13 16.04 -24.60
C VAL A 4 3.93 16.81 -23.55
N ARG A 5 4.97 17.54 -23.94
CA ARG A 5 5.70 18.45 -23.03
C ARG A 5 4.78 19.47 -22.38
N ASN A 6 3.90 20.13 -23.14
CA ASN A 6 2.95 21.10 -22.59
C ASN A 6 1.89 20.49 -21.70
N THR A 7 1.59 19.20 -21.84
CA THR A 7 0.64 18.48 -20.98
C THR A 7 1.33 18.03 -19.69
N GLU A 8 2.55 17.56 -19.74
CA GLU A 8 3.38 17.25 -18.57
C GLU A 8 3.65 18.51 -17.74
N TYR A 9 3.95 19.65 -18.37
CA TYR A 9 4.12 20.94 -17.70
C TYR A 9 2.88 21.44 -16.93
N ARG A 10 1.70 20.95 -17.25
CA ARG A 10 0.47 21.33 -16.53
C ARG A 10 0.21 20.54 -15.27
N TRP A 11 0.86 19.40 -15.12
CA TRP A 11 0.66 18.47 -14.00
C TRP A 11 1.83 18.45 -13.03
N ASP A 12 3.03 18.72 -13.51
CA ASP A 12 4.20 18.90 -12.68
C ASP A 12 4.51 20.38 -12.49
N VAL A 13 4.41 20.84 -11.26
CA VAL A 13 4.73 22.23 -10.87
C VAL A 13 6.25 22.46 -10.84
N ALA A 14 7.06 21.42 -11.06
CA ALA A 14 8.51 21.50 -11.07
C ALA A 14 9.04 21.64 -12.51
N GLU A 15 9.78 22.70 -12.80
CA GLU A 15 10.61 22.78 -13.98
C GLU A 15 11.71 21.71 -13.93
N VAL A 16 11.48 20.61 -14.64
CA VAL A 16 12.51 19.60 -14.83
C VAL A 16 13.37 20.03 -16.03
N SER A 17 14.66 20.18 -15.81
CA SER A 17 15.58 20.48 -16.90
C SER A 17 15.63 19.33 -17.92
N LEU A 18 15.96 19.62 -19.17
CA LEU A 18 16.14 18.60 -20.20
C LEU A 18 17.15 17.53 -19.76
N GLN A 19 18.16 17.92 -19.02
CA GLN A 19 19.18 17.00 -18.51
C GLN A 19 18.60 16.03 -17.46
N GLU A 20 17.82 16.54 -16.51
CA GLU A 20 17.15 15.70 -15.49
C GLU A 20 16.16 14.73 -16.13
N TYR A 21 15.43 15.17 -17.17
CA TYR A 21 14.55 14.29 -17.94
C TYR A 21 15.32 13.15 -18.62
N GLU A 22 16.42 13.47 -19.32
CA GLU A 22 17.25 12.46 -20.00
C GLU A 22 17.94 11.51 -19.01
N ASP A 23 18.36 11.98 -17.86
CA ASP A 23 18.97 11.15 -16.81
C ASP A 23 17.92 10.25 -16.15
N SER A 24 16.73 10.76 -15.90
CA SER A 24 15.59 9.96 -15.41
C SER A 24 15.20 8.88 -16.42
N LYS A 25 15.12 9.23 -17.70
CA LYS A 25 14.83 8.29 -18.77
C LYS A 25 15.89 7.18 -18.88
N LYS A 26 17.18 7.51 -18.79
CA LYS A 26 18.27 6.52 -18.78
C LYS A 26 18.14 5.57 -17.56
N LYS A 27 17.87 6.13 -16.39
CA LYS A 27 17.66 5.34 -15.16
C LYS A 27 16.50 4.35 -15.31
N HIS A 28 15.38 4.80 -15.88
CA HIS A 28 14.22 3.93 -16.09
C HIS A 28 14.48 2.84 -17.13
N ILE A 29 15.18 3.17 -18.22
CA ILE A 29 15.57 2.17 -19.24
C ILE A 29 16.45 1.10 -18.60
N ALA A 30 17.50 1.51 -17.90
CA ALA A 30 18.41 0.54 -17.22
C ALA A 30 17.66 -0.35 -16.22
N MET A 31 16.71 0.19 -15.50
CA MET A 31 15.84 -0.52 -14.58
C MET A 31 14.99 -1.59 -15.30
N TYR A 32 14.36 -1.23 -16.42
CA TYR A 32 13.57 -2.19 -17.21
C TYR A 32 14.44 -3.26 -17.86
N GLU A 33 15.62 -2.92 -18.32
CA GLU A 33 16.57 -3.89 -18.86
C GLU A 33 17.03 -4.91 -17.81
N ASP A 34 17.27 -4.45 -16.58
CA ASP A 34 17.62 -5.35 -15.46
C ASP A 34 16.46 -6.25 -15.09
N MET A 35 15.24 -5.70 -14.99
CA MET A 35 14.03 -6.49 -14.80
C MET A 35 13.85 -7.55 -15.90
N TYR A 36 14.06 -7.17 -17.15
CA TYR A 36 13.95 -8.10 -18.29
C TYR A 36 14.96 -9.24 -18.20
N LYS A 37 16.21 -8.95 -17.86
CA LYS A 37 17.23 -9.99 -17.62
C LYS A 37 16.84 -10.95 -16.50
N GLN A 38 16.21 -10.42 -15.43
CA GLN A 38 15.70 -11.27 -14.35
C GLN A 38 14.58 -12.21 -14.83
N PHE A 39 13.70 -11.74 -15.73
CA PHE A 39 12.67 -12.59 -16.33
C PHE A 39 13.27 -13.63 -17.29
N GLU A 40 14.25 -13.26 -18.11
CA GLU A 40 14.92 -14.20 -19.02
C GLU A 40 15.68 -15.31 -18.28
N ALA A 41 16.18 -15.05 -17.08
CA ALA A 41 16.81 -16.06 -16.25
C ALA A 41 15.86 -17.17 -15.80
N TYR A 42 14.52 -16.98 -15.99
CA TYR A 42 13.49 -17.97 -15.63
C TYR A 42 12.55 -18.27 -16.81
N PRO A 43 13.07 -18.82 -17.91
CA PRO A 43 12.34 -18.94 -19.19
C PRO A 43 11.11 -19.88 -19.14
N THR A 44 10.95 -20.67 -18.09
CA THR A 44 9.82 -21.59 -17.92
C THR A 44 8.60 -20.96 -17.21
N GLY A 45 8.64 -19.67 -16.91
CA GLY A 45 7.60 -19.00 -16.12
C GLY A 45 7.56 -19.40 -14.64
N ILE A 46 8.40 -20.33 -14.21
CA ILE A 46 8.55 -20.71 -12.81
C ILE A 46 9.60 -19.81 -12.20
N MET A 47 9.16 -18.71 -11.63
CA MET A 47 10.04 -17.81 -10.87
C MET A 47 10.43 -18.48 -9.55
N LYS A 48 11.74 -18.65 -9.35
CA LYS A 48 12.28 -18.99 -8.03
C LYS A 48 12.44 -17.68 -7.25
N GLY A 49 11.77 -17.57 -6.11
CA GLY A 49 11.90 -16.42 -5.24
C GLY A 49 10.61 -15.65 -5.06
N TRP A 50 10.72 -14.35 -4.78
CA TRP A 50 9.62 -13.51 -4.37
C TRP A 50 9.24 -12.51 -5.47
N LEU A 51 7.96 -12.45 -5.81
CA LEU A 51 7.42 -11.42 -6.69
C LEU A 51 7.18 -10.14 -5.89
N THR A 52 8.07 -9.17 -6.03
CA THR A 52 7.98 -7.88 -5.30
C THR A 52 8.01 -6.66 -6.21
N ASN A 53 7.86 -6.87 -7.51
CA ASN A 53 7.93 -5.82 -8.52
C ASN A 53 6.59 -5.13 -8.82
N LYS A 54 5.55 -5.46 -8.07
CA LYS A 54 4.23 -4.82 -8.12
C LYS A 54 3.77 -4.51 -6.70
N ASN A 55 3.18 -3.33 -6.48
CA ASN A 55 2.76 -2.88 -5.15
C ASN A 55 1.62 -3.73 -4.54
N TRP A 56 0.36 -3.32 -4.56
CA TRP A 56 -0.73 -4.07 -3.91
C TRP A 56 -0.99 -5.47 -4.48
N VAL A 57 -0.54 -5.78 -5.68
CA VAL A 57 -0.73 -7.10 -6.31
C VAL A 57 -0.17 -8.25 -5.45
N ILE A 58 0.90 -7.99 -4.70
CA ILE A 58 1.50 -8.99 -3.83
C ILE A 58 0.71 -9.21 -2.54
N SER A 59 -0.09 -8.23 -2.10
CA SER A 59 -0.86 -8.28 -0.86
C SER A 59 -2.33 -8.67 -1.08
N THR A 60 -2.88 -8.45 -2.28
CA THR A 60 -4.29 -8.76 -2.59
C THR A 60 -4.67 -10.22 -2.37
N PRO A 61 -3.87 -11.23 -2.74
CA PRO A 61 -4.21 -12.62 -2.43
C PRO A 61 -4.24 -12.93 -0.93
N ILE A 62 -3.60 -12.11 -0.12
CA ILE A 62 -3.57 -12.24 1.34
C ILE A 62 -4.80 -11.57 1.93
N GLU A 63 -5.10 -10.31 1.61
CA GLU A 63 -6.28 -9.62 2.12
C GLU A 63 -7.60 -10.32 1.77
N THR A 64 -7.62 -11.06 0.66
CA THR A 64 -8.78 -11.82 0.19
C THR A 64 -8.82 -13.27 0.67
N HIS A 65 -7.91 -13.69 1.56
CA HIS A 65 -7.78 -15.05 2.09
C HIS A 65 -7.59 -16.16 1.03
N ILE A 66 -7.07 -15.82 -0.15
CA ILE A 66 -6.74 -16.82 -1.19
C ILE A 66 -5.41 -17.50 -0.88
N ALA A 67 -4.46 -16.78 -0.27
CA ALA A 67 -3.17 -17.33 0.10
C ALA A 67 -3.30 -18.29 1.30
N SER A 68 -2.51 -19.36 1.31
CA SER A 68 -2.38 -20.18 2.51
C SER A 68 -1.65 -19.41 3.62
N GLU A 69 -1.99 -19.69 4.86
CA GLU A 69 -1.49 -18.95 6.02
C GLU A 69 0.04 -18.87 6.06
N ASP A 70 0.73 -20.00 5.87
CA ASP A 70 2.20 -20.07 5.89
C ASP A 70 2.84 -19.17 4.81
N ARG A 71 2.22 -19.08 3.63
CA ARG A 71 2.69 -18.20 2.55
C ARG A 71 2.36 -16.73 2.84
N ALA A 72 1.16 -16.48 3.37
CA ALA A 72 0.74 -15.15 3.75
C ALA A 72 1.69 -14.55 4.79
N ILE A 73 1.91 -15.23 5.90
CA ILE A 73 2.81 -14.76 6.98
C ILE A 73 4.23 -14.48 6.45
N ARG A 74 4.80 -15.40 5.69
CA ARG A 74 6.14 -15.19 5.11
C ARG A 74 6.20 -13.98 4.17
N GLN A 75 5.14 -13.75 3.39
CA GLN A 75 5.07 -12.60 2.48
C GLN A 75 4.91 -11.29 3.26
N LEU A 76 4.03 -11.27 4.27
CA LEU A 76 3.82 -10.11 5.13
C LEU A 76 5.12 -9.71 5.83
N ASP A 77 5.81 -10.66 6.46
CA ASP A 77 7.10 -10.43 7.12
C ASP A 77 8.16 -9.90 6.14
N LYS A 78 8.22 -10.48 4.94
CA LYS A 78 9.18 -10.05 3.93
C LYS A 78 8.90 -8.63 3.46
N VAL A 79 7.65 -8.29 3.18
CA VAL A 79 7.27 -6.93 2.76
C VAL A 79 7.63 -5.94 3.87
N ARG A 80 7.23 -6.24 5.11
CA ARG A 80 7.51 -5.38 6.26
C ARG A 80 9.00 -5.12 6.46
N LYS A 81 9.80 -6.15 6.34
CA LYS A 81 11.25 -6.10 6.61
C LYS A 81 12.07 -5.52 5.46
N GLU A 82 11.73 -5.85 4.23
CA GLU A 82 12.62 -5.61 3.08
C GLU A 82 12.05 -4.62 2.05
N HIS A 83 10.73 -4.37 2.07
CA HIS A 83 10.04 -3.62 1.03
C HIS A 83 9.19 -2.45 1.54
N CYS A 84 9.42 -2.01 2.77
CA CYS A 84 8.76 -0.84 3.35
C CYS A 84 9.74 0.30 3.58
N GLY A 85 9.27 1.51 3.31
CA GLY A 85 9.86 2.77 3.70
C GLY A 85 9.09 3.43 4.83
N GLU A 86 9.27 4.74 4.97
CA GLU A 86 8.66 5.54 6.04
C GLU A 86 7.12 5.49 6.04
N TYR A 87 6.49 5.47 4.86
CA TYR A 87 5.02 5.54 4.73
C TYR A 87 4.38 4.23 4.27
N GLY A 88 5.10 3.11 4.33
CA GLY A 88 4.59 1.81 3.95
C GLY A 88 5.35 1.17 2.79
N PRO A 89 4.72 0.22 2.07
CA PRO A 89 5.39 -0.49 0.99
C PRO A 89 5.86 0.44 -0.13
N TYR A 90 7.07 0.19 -0.62
CA TYR A 90 7.58 0.86 -1.82
C TYR A 90 6.68 0.60 -3.03
N LEU A 91 6.69 1.52 -3.97
CA LEU A 91 5.90 1.42 -5.21
C LEU A 91 6.20 0.13 -5.98
N SER A 92 7.46 -0.27 -6.02
CA SER A 92 7.89 -1.57 -6.54
C SER A 92 9.22 -2.01 -5.92
N ALA A 93 9.71 -3.18 -6.29
CA ALA A 93 11.01 -3.68 -5.84
C ALA A 93 12.18 -2.77 -6.25
N VAL A 94 12.01 -1.99 -7.29
CA VAL A 94 13.04 -1.14 -7.90
C VAL A 94 12.80 0.36 -7.66
N GLU A 95 11.54 0.78 -7.51
CA GLU A 95 11.15 2.17 -7.21
C GLU A 95 10.97 2.32 -5.69
N ARG A 96 12.09 2.51 -4.98
CA ARG A 96 12.16 2.58 -3.53
C ARG A 96 12.20 4.00 -2.97
N ASP A 97 12.08 4.98 -3.79
CA ASP A 97 11.97 6.39 -3.44
C ASP A 97 10.52 6.84 -3.23
N ARG A 98 9.56 5.98 -3.55
CA ARG A 98 8.12 6.27 -3.46
C ARG A 98 7.34 5.14 -2.80
N MET A 99 6.30 5.53 -2.09
CA MET A 99 5.35 4.64 -1.45
C MET A 99 3.94 5.07 -1.84
N MET A 100 3.06 4.12 -2.10
CA MET A 100 1.69 4.39 -2.51
C MET A 100 0.74 4.14 -1.34
N THR A 101 -0.03 5.14 -0.94
CA THR A 101 -0.84 5.08 0.27
C THR A 101 -1.93 4.00 0.23
N ILE A 102 -2.51 3.73 -0.95
CA ILE A 102 -3.45 2.61 -1.09
C ILE A 102 -2.75 1.26 -0.89
N ALA A 103 -1.50 1.11 -1.35
CA ALA A 103 -0.73 -0.12 -1.10
C ALA A 103 -0.48 -0.33 0.40
N THR A 104 -0.24 0.76 1.14
CA THR A 104 -0.14 0.73 2.61
C THR A 104 -1.47 0.28 3.23
N GLY A 105 -2.60 0.76 2.72
CA GLY A 105 -3.93 0.35 3.16
C GLY A 105 -4.23 -1.12 2.89
N VAL A 106 -3.90 -1.61 1.68
CA VAL A 106 -4.04 -3.03 1.32
C VAL A 106 -3.17 -3.91 2.21
N GLN A 107 -1.96 -3.44 2.56
CA GLN A 107 -1.08 -4.15 3.48
C GLN A 107 -1.67 -4.21 4.90
N ALA A 108 -2.25 -3.11 5.41
CA ALA A 108 -2.94 -3.12 6.70
C ALA A 108 -4.10 -4.13 6.71
N MET A 109 -4.88 -4.19 5.65
CA MET A 109 -5.95 -5.19 5.49
C MET A 109 -5.40 -6.61 5.45
N ALA A 110 -4.31 -6.85 4.74
CA ALA A 110 -3.67 -8.16 4.63
C ALA A 110 -3.15 -8.64 6.01
N GLU A 111 -2.56 -7.77 6.80
CA GLU A 111 -2.14 -8.09 8.18
C GLU A 111 -3.36 -8.47 9.05
N CYS A 112 -4.42 -7.64 9.01
CA CYS A 112 -5.66 -7.92 9.73
C CYS A 112 -6.31 -9.24 9.35
N ALA A 113 -6.29 -9.60 8.06
CA ALA A 113 -6.88 -10.83 7.56
C ALA A 113 -6.28 -12.10 8.20
N TYR A 114 -5.05 -12.00 8.71
CA TYR A 114 -4.37 -13.09 9.42
C TYR A 114 -4.15 -12.78 10.91
N GLY A 115 -4.97 -11.91 11.50
CA GLY A 115 -5.00 -11.63 12.93
C GLY A 115 -3.83 -10.80 13.47
N ARG A 116 -3.02 -10.22 12.60
CA ARG A 116 -1.81 -9.47 12.95
C ARG A 116 -2.14 -7.98 13.11
N VAL A 117 -2.92 -7.67 14.13
CA VAL A 117 -3.46 -6.31 14.32
C VAL A 117 -2.40 -5.29 14.75
N ASP A 118 -1.34 -5.70 15.44
CA ASP A 118 -0.24 -4.80 15.80
C ASP A 118 0.51 -4.33 14.55
N GLU A 119 0.82 -5.24 13.65
CA GLU A 119 1.43 -4.92 12.37
C GLU A 119 0.49 -4.07 11.50
N ALA A 120 -0.80 -4.39 11.49
CA ALA A 120 -1.80 -3.61 10.79
C ALA A 120 -1.85 -2.17 11.32
N LEU A 121 -1.82 -1.98 12.63
CA LEU A 121 -1.80 -0.67 13.27
C LEU A 121 -0.57 0.15 12.85
N TRP A 122 0.57 -0.50 12.68
CA TRP A 122 1.75 0.19 12.15
C TRP A 122 1.49 0.80 10.76
N TYR A 123 0.86 0.04 9.85
CA TYR A 123 0.51 0.55 8.51
C TYR A 123 -0.58 1.63 8.55
N ILE A 124 -1.60 1.46 9.40
CA ILE A 124 -2.66 2.45 9.61
C ILE A 124 -2.03 3.78 10.02
N ASN A 125 -1.12 3.77 11.00
CA ASN A 125 -0.44 4.98 11.46
C ASN A 125 0.38 5.64 10.35
N ARG A 126 1.01 4.86 9.46
CA ARG A 126 1.72 5.43 8.27
C ARG A 126 0.77 6.22 7.36
N ILE A 127 -0.47 5.76 7.19
CA ILE A 127 -1.46 6.51 6.42
C ILE A 127 -1.92 7.75 7.20
N VAL A 128 -2.17 7.62 8.48
CA VAL A 128 -2.56 8.74 9.35
C VAL A 128 -1.50 9.84 9.34
N ASP A 129 -0.22 9.49 9.35
CA ASP A 129 0.90 10.43 9.28
C ASP A 129 0.94 11.23 7.96
N THR A 130 0.19 10.81 6.95
CA THR A 130 0.08 11.54 5.67
C THR A 130 -1.05 12.55 5.61
N PHE A 131 -1.96 12.56 6.59
CA PHE A 131 -3.10 13.47 6.59
C PHE A 131 -2.69 14.93 6.61
N GLY A 132 -3.24 15.68 5.67
CA GLY A 132 -3.08 17.14 5.65
C GLY A 132 -1.68 17.63 5.23
N ARG A 133 -0.81 16.75 4.74
CA ARG A 133 0.53 17.17 4.29
C ARG A 133 0.48 18.14 3.11
N THR A 134 -0.34 17.86 2.14
CA THR A 134 -0.48 18.70 0.92
C THR A 134 -1.71 19.59 1.02
N LEU A 135 -2.86 19.01 1.35
CA LEU A 135 -4.11 19.73 1.53
C LEU A 135 -4.76 19.33 2.86
N PRO A 136 -5.38 20.27 3.60
CA PRO A 136 -6.03 19.96 4.88
C PRO A 136 -7.06 18.83 4.76
N GLY A 137 -6.92 17.79 5.60
CA GLY A 137 -7.86 16.66 5.64
C GLY A 137 -7.77 15.70 4.46
N SER A 138 -6.71 15.78 3.66
CA SER A 138 -6.50 14.90 2.51
C SER A 138 -5.40 13.88 2.75
N ILE A 139 -5.41 12.84 1.94
CA ILE A 139 -4.36 11.82 1.84
C ILE A 139 -3.85 11.84 0.41
N ASN A 140 -2.54 11.96 0.22
CA ASN A 140 -1.91 11.90 -1.09
C ASN A 140 -1.92 10.46 -1.64
N GLU A 141 -1.86 10.35 -2.96
CA GLU A 141 -1.70 9.06 -3.64
C GLU A 141 -0.36 8.42 -3.31
N MET A 142 0.71 9.19 -3.42
CA MET A 142 2.07 8.72 -3.19
C MET A 142 2.83 9.57 -2.18
N MET A 143 3.76 8.92 -1.50
CA MET A 143 4.64 9.55 -0.53
C MET A 143 6.11 9.38 -0.96
N PRO A 144 6.95 10.38 -0.72
CA PRO A 144 6.60 11.72 -0.25
C PRO A 144 5.89 12.56 -1.32
N ASP A 145 4.78 13.17 -0.95
CA ASP A 145 4.05 14.29 -1.60
C ASP A 145 4.01 14.31 -3.14
N TYR A 146 3.62 13.20 -3.75
CA TYR A 146 3.54 13.03 -5.21
C TYR A 146 2.20 12.44 -5.65
N GLY A 147 1.86 12.63 -6.92
CA GLY A 147 0.62 12.11 -7.51
C GLY A 147 -0.61 12.95 -7.13
N CYS A 148 -1.77 12.32 -7.05
CA CYS A 148 -3.01 12.99 -6.72
C CYS A 148 -3.01 13.45 -5.25
N PRO A 149 -3.25 14.75 -4.96
CA PRO A 149 -3.23 15.27 -3.59
C PRO A 149 -4.45 14.86 -2.75
N VAL A 150 -5.47 14.26 -3.36
CA VAL A 150 -6.66 13.75 -2.68
C VAL A 150 -6.99 12.36 -3.20
N GLN A 151 -6.64 11.34 -2.44
CA GLN A 151 -6.94 9.94 -2.78
C GLN A 151 -7.96 9.37 -1.79
N ALA A 152 -9.24 9.55 -2.09
CA ALA A 152 -10.34 9.18 -1.19
C ALA A 152 -10.36 7.67 -0.84
N TRP A 153 -10.02 6.79 -1.75
CA TRP A 153 -10.03 5.34 -1.53
C TRP A 153 -9.00 4.85 -0.50
N THR A 154 -7.96 5.63 -0.21
CA THR A 154 -7.00 5.26 0.83
C THR A 154 -7.61 5.18 2.23
N ILE A 155 -8.77 5.81 2.46
CA ILE A 155 -9.50 5.68 3.73
C ILE A 155 -9.91 4.22 4.03
N TYR A 156 -10.01 3.39 2.99
CA TYR A 156 -10.18 1.96 3.12
C TYR A 156 -9.14 1.33 4.05
N GLY A 157 -7.87 1.75 3.96
CA GLY A 157 -6.78 1.27 4.79
C GLY A 157 -6.81 1.74 6.24
N ILE A 158 -7.74 2.61 6.61
CA ILE A 158 -7.97 3.05 8.00
C ILE A 158 -9.30 2.51 8.51
N ALA A 159 -10.40 2.86 7.85
CA ALA A 159 -11.74 2.57 8.34
C ALA A 159 -12.03 1.07 8.37
N THR A 160 -11.66 0.35 7.31
CA THR A 160 -12.00 -1.08 7.22
C THR A 160 -11.23 -1.93 8.23
N PRO A 161 -9.88 -1.83 8.38
CA PRO A 161 -9.17 -2.58 9.41
C PRO A 161 -9.64 -2.22 10.83
N LEU A 162 -9.89 -0.95 11.13
CA LEU A 162 -10.41 -0.55 12.44
C LEU A 162 -11.77 -1.19 12.70
N ILE A 163 -12.76 -0.98 11.83
CA ILE A 163 -14.14 -1.40 12.08
C ILE A 163 -14.28 -2.91 12.01
N ARG A 164 -13.79 -3.54 10.95
CA ARG A 164 -14.05 -4.97 10.70
C ARG A 164 -13.17 -5.91 11.48
N TYR A 165 -11.96 -5.50 11.84
CA TYR A 165 -10.99 -6.39 12.48
C TYR A 165 -10.65 -5.98 13.90
N ILE A 166 -10.30 -4.72 14.17
CA ILE A 166 -9.94 -4.28 15.53
C ILE A 166 -11.19 -4.18 16.39
N TYR A 167 -12.23 -3.47 15.95
CA TYR A 167 -13.55 -3.51 16.60
C TYR A 167 -14.30 -4.81 16.36
N GLY A 168 -13.98 -5.54 15.30
CA GLY A 168 -14.58 -6.82 14.97
C GLY A 168 -16.05 -6.75 14.60
N ILE A 169 -16.52 -5.63 14.05
CA ILE A 169 -17.92 -5.39 13.69
C ILE A 169 -18.17 -5.91 12.27
N GLN A 170 -18.94 -6.99 12.18
CA GLN A 170 -19.24 -7.66 10.91
C GLN A 170 -20.77 -7.81 10.73
N PRO A 171 -21.43 -6.84 10.08
CA PRO A 171 -22.87 -6.92 9.82
C PRO A 171 -23.16 -7.83 8.61
N GLU A 172 -24.14 -8.70 8.78
CA GLU A 172 -24.74 -9.49 7.71
C GLU A 172 -26.24 -9.15 7.64
N ALA A 173 -26.56 -7.96 7.15
CA ALA A 173 -27.92 -7.41 7.16
C ALA A 173 -28.95 -8.33 6.49
N TYR A 174 -28.54 -9.03 5.41
CA TYR A 174 -29.41 -10.00 4.71
C TYR A 174 -29.76 -11.21 5.57
N LYS A 175 -28.95 -11.54 6.56
CA LYS A 175 -29.26 -12.58 7.60
C LYS A 175 -29.83 -11.97 8.87
N LYS A 176 -29.93 -10.66 8.97
CA LYS A 176 -30.30 -9.93 10.22
C LYS A 176 -29.38 -10.29 11.40
N THR A 177 -28.10 -10.48 11.12
CA THR A 177 -27.08 -10.83 12.11
C THR A 177 -25.99 -9.77 12.16
N LEU A 178 -25.41 -9.62 13.34
CA LEU A 178 -24.23 -8.82 13.62
C LEU A 178 -23.27 -9.69 14.43
N THR A 179 -22.09 -9.91 13.89
CA THR A 179 -21.01 -10.58 14.63
C THR A 179 -20.11 -9.52 15.24
N LEU A 180 -19.79 -9.68 16.51
CA LEU A 180 -18.81 -8.87 17.23
C LEU A 180 -17.65 -9.76 17.67
N SER A 181 -16.47 -9.51 17.13
CA SER A 181 -15.25 -10.27 17.42
C SER A 181 -14.05 -9.32 17.48
N PRO A 182 -13.95 -8.52 18.56
CA PRO A 182 -12.84 -7.57 18.69
C PRO A 182 -11.49 -8.28 18.81
N ASN A 183 -10.49 -7.69 18.18
CA ASN A 183 -9.09 -8.12 18.27
C ASN A 183 -8.23 -6.87 18.47
N LEU A 184 -7.81 -6.62 19.70
CA LEU A 184 -7.14 -5.39 20.07
C LEU A 184 -5.63 -5.51 19.82
N PRO A 185 -4.98 -4.41 19.38
CA PRO A 185 -3.53 -4.28 19.46
C PRO A 185 -3.03 -4.55 20.89
N SER A 186 -1.84 -5.11 21.00
CA SER A 186 -1.29 -5.62 22.27
C SER A 186 -1.10 -4.56 23.36
N ASP A 187 -1.00 -3.30 22.97
CA ASP A 187 -0.82 -2.14 23.86
C ASP A 187 -2.13 -1.40 24.19
N TRP A 188 -3.28 -1.90 23.70
CA TRP A 188 -4.59 -1.32 23.97
C TRP A 188 -5.35 -2.10 25.04
N ASP A 189 -5.65 -1.45 26.15
CA ASP A 189 -6.42 -2.08 27.24
C ASP A 189 -7.92 -2.16 26.91
N PHE A 190 -8.44 -1.23 26.12
CA PHE A 190 -9.86 -1.20 25.74
C PHE A 190 -10.09 -0.42 24.44
N ILE A 191 -11.23 -0.62 23.83
CA ILE A 191 -11.77 0.19 22.73
C ILE A 191 -13.18 0.61 23.06
N GLU A 192 -13.57 1.80 22.60
CA GLU A 192 -14.92 2.32 22.78
C GLU A 192 -15.41 2.91 21.45
N MET A 193 -16.65 2.64 21.11
CA MET A 193 -17.33 3.28 19.98
C MET A 193 -18.65 3.88 20.48
N LYS A 194 -18.82 5.18 20.27
CA LYS A 194 -20.02 5.93 20.68
C LYS A 194 -20.84 6.31 19.47
N ASP A 195 -22.12 6.61 19.71
CA ASP A 195 -23.06 7.14 18.72
C ASP A 195 -23.20 6.27 17.46
N LEU A 196 -23.22 4.94 17.66
CA LEU A 196 -23.57 4.01 16.59
C LEU A 196 -25.05 4.20 16.23
N PRO A 197 -25.39 4.41 14.94
CA PRO A 197 -26.76 4.62 14.49
C PRO A 197 -27.64 3.37 14.66
#